data_ef42067c5101edc8edd2e4b8d1b8b111
#
_entry.id   ef42067c5101edc8edd2e4b8d1b8b111
#
_cell.length_a   1.000
_cell.length_b   1.000
_cell.length_c   1.000
_cell.angle_alpha   90.00
_cell.angle_beta   90.00
_cell.angle_gamma   90.00
#
_symmetry.space_group_name_H-M   'P 1'
#
loop_
_entity.id
_entity.type
_entity.pdbx_description
1 polymer ?
#
loop_
_entity_poly.entity_id
_entity_poly.type
_entity_poly.pdbx_seq_one_letter_code
_entity_poly.pdbx_strand_id
1 'polypeptide(L)'
;SFINPEEAHRQRGMRTIDRKANPRDMVMKQVWESKELDALISCREKAASLKIRDAKFVKAEYSFDGSWLTFHYATENKKLDVSRLQQTLGRQFRTKVEMRLIGPRDVAKIMGGYGACGAPRCCSTFLTEFSPISIRMAKAQGISLSPQEITGMCGRLRCCLVYEYE
;
A
#
# COMPACT_ATOMS: atom_id res chain seq x y z
N SER A 1 16.10 11.64 -6.30
CA SER A 1 17.46 12.18 -6.10
C SER A 1 18.36 11.09 -5.57
N PHE A 2 19.52 10.89 -6.18
CA PHE A 2 20.53 9.96 -5.67
C PHE A 2 21.23 10.62 -4.46
N ILE A 3 21.21 9.92 -3.33
CA ILE A 3 21.84 10.37 -2.09
C ILE A 3 23.27 9.80 -2.07
N ASN A 4 24.22 10.59 -1.57
CA ASN A 4 25.61 10.15 -1.42
C ASN A 4 25.67 8.91 -0.49
N PRO A 5 26.48 7.87 -0.80
CA PRO A 5 26.60 6.66 0.01
C PRO A 5 26.85 6.90 1.49
N GLU A 6 27.59 7.94 1.85
CA GLU A 6 27.87 8.30 3.24
C GLU A 6 26.65 8.87 3.99
N GLU A 7 25.72 9.53 3.28
CA GLU A 7 24.47 10.00 3.86
C GLU A 7 23.44 8.89 4.00
N ALA A 8 23.46 7.90 3.11
CA ALA A 8 22.58 6.72 3.15
C ALA A 8 22.80 5.87 4.40
N HIS A 9 24.03 5.77 4.89
CA HIS A 9 24.34 5.04 6.14
C HIS A 9 23.74 5.69 7.39
N ARG A 10 23.41 6.98 7.36
CA ARG A 10 22.79 7.70 8.49
C ARG A 10 21.27 7.56 8.53
N GLN A 11 20.62 7.19 7.43
CA GLN A 11 19.16 7.02 7.37
C GLN A 11 18.81 5.54 7.59
N ARG A 12 18.27 5.23 8.77
CA ARG A 12 17.78 3.88 9.10
C ARG A 12 16.70 3.46 8.11
N GLY A 13 16.91 2.35 7.39
CA GLY A 13 15.92 1.72 6.51
C GLY A 13 16.18 1.82 5.01
N MET A 14 17.21 2.53 4.56
CA MET A 14 17.63 2.48 3.16
C MET A 14 18.37 1.18 2.86
N ARG A 15 18.02 0.57 1.72
CA ARG A 15 18.73 -0.59 1.18
C ARG A 15 19.73 -0.13 0.12
N THR A 16 20.87 -0.77 0.06
CA THR A 16 21.88 -0.55 -1.00
C THR A 16 21.31 -0.99 -2.35
N ILE A 17 21.64 -0.27 -3.40
CA ILE A 17 21.32 -0.64 -4.77
C ILE A 17 22.49 -1.48 -5.28
N ASP A 18 22.25 -2.74 -5.59
CA ASP A 18 23.31 -3.64 -6.06
C ASP A 18 23.74 -3.31 -7.50
N ARG A 19 22.77 -3.09 -8.40
CA ARG A 19 23.03 -2.76 -9.81
C ARG A 19 21.79 -2.16 -10.51
N LYS A 20 21.98 -1.62 -11.70
CA LYS A 20 20.85 -1.26 -12.59
C LYS A 20 20.12 -2.51 -13.07
N ALA A 21 18.79 -2.41 -13.22
CA ALA A 21 17.98 -3.46 -13.83
C ALA A 21 18.40 -3.69 -15.30
N ASN A 22 18.49 -4.94 -15.69
CA ASN A 22 18.74 -5.34 -17.07
C ASN A 22 17.42 -5.74 -17.76
N PRO A 23 17.40 -5.96 -19.09
CA PRO A 23 16.18 -6.37 -19.79
C PRO A 23 15.54 -7.64 -19.25
N ARG A 24 16.32 -8.61 -18.77
CA ARG A 24 15.80 -9.82 -18.12
C ARG A 24 15.02 -9.52 -16.85
N ASP A 25 15.52 -8.58 -16.04
CA ASP A 25 14.84 -8.17 -14.80
C ASP A 25 13.47 -7.54 -15.13
N MET A 26 13.39 -6.78 -16.22
CA MET A 26 12.13 -6.19 -16.69
C MET A 26 11.11 -7.24 -17.13
N VAL A 27 11.56 -8.26 -17.88
CA VAL A 27 10.70 -9.40 -18.26
C VAL A 27 10.25 -10.17 -17.02
N MET A 28 11.17 -10.46 -16.09
CA MET A 28 10.82 -11.13 -14.83
C MET A 28 9.79 -10.35 -14.02
N LYS A 29 9.92 -9.03 -13.97
CA LYS A 29 8.94 -8.17 -13.31
C LYS A 29 7.53 -8.33 -13.93
N GLN A 30 7.42 -8.30 -15.26
CA GLN A 30 6.12 -8.50 -15.94
C GLN A 30 5.52 -9.89 -15.66
N VAL A 31 6.37 -10.93 -15.63
CA VAL A 31 5.92 -12.28 -15.26
C VAL A 31 5.37 -12.32 -13.83
N TRP A 32 6.05 -11.66 -12.88
CA TRP A 32 5.55 -11.60 -11.52
C TRP A 32 4.27 -10.79 -11.40
N GLU A 33 4.16 -9.64 -12.07
CA GLU A 33 2.94 -8.82 -12.09
C GLU A 33 1.71 -9.61 -12.59
N SER A 34 1.87 -10.45 -13.60
CA SER A 34 0.79 -11.35 -14.06
C SER A 34 0.42 -12.38 -12.99
N LYS A 35 1.42 -13.04 -12.39
CA LYS A 35 1.19 -14.03 -11.32
C LYS A 35 0.59 -13.41 -10.05
N GLU A 36 0.92 -12.16 -9.73
CA GLU A 36 0.36 -11.42 -8.61
C GLU A 36 -1.15 -11.22 -8.76
N LEU A 37 -1.61 -10.94 -9.99
CA LEU A 37 -3.04 -10.81 -10.27
C LEU A 37 -3.78 -12.13 -10.05
N ASP A 38 -3.25 -13.22 -10.58
CA ASP A 38 -3.82 -14.57 -10.42
C ASP A 38 -3.83 -14.98 -8.93
N ALA A 39 -2.74 -14.69 -8.22
CA ALA A 39 -2.64 -14.94 -6.79
C ALA A 39 -3.68 -14.14 -6.00
N LEU A 40 -3.92 -12.88 -6.36
CA LEU A 40 -4.92 -12.04 -5.71
C LEU A 40 -6.35 -12.56 -5.93
N ILE A 41 -6.67 -13.02 -7.15
CA ILE A 41 -7.97 -13.63 -7.48
C ILE A 41 -8.16 -14.89 -6.64
N SER A 42 -7.18 -15.81 -6.65
CA SER A 42 -7.21 -17.04 -5.85
C SER A 42 -7.34 -16.76 -4.35
N CYS A 43 -6.67 -15.73 -3.84
CA CYS A 43 -6.79 -15.31 -2.45
C CYS A 43 -8.23 -14.89 -2.10
N ARG A 44 -8.87 -14.09 -2.96
CA ARG A 44 -10.26 -13.66 -2.78
C ARG A 44 -11.24 -14.80 -2.80
N GLU A 45 -11.08 -15.76 -3.71
CA GLU A 45 -11.90 -16.97 -3.78
C GLU A 45 -11.78 -17.83 -2.52
N LYS A 46 -10.55 -18.05 -2.04
CA LYS A 46 -10.31 -18.80 -0.79
C LYS A 46 -10.83 -18.07 0.43
N ALA A 47 -10.67 -16.74 0.50
CA ALA A 47 -11.24 -15.93 1.57
C ALA A 47 -12.77 -16.04 1.59
N ALA A 48 -13.43 -16.00 0.43
CA ALA A 48 -14.88 -16.20 0.31
C ALA A 48 -15.30 -17.59 0.79
N SER A 49 -14.57 -18.65 0.40
CA SER A 49 -14.85 -20.03 0.83
C SER A 49 -14.68 -20.22 2.35
N LEU A 50 -13.74 -19.51 2.96
CA LEU A 50 -13.52 -19.49 4.41
C LEU A 50 -14.46 -18.51 5.16
N LYS A 51 -15.40 -17.88 4.45
CA LYS A 51 -16.36 -16.89 4.98
C LYS A 51 -15.69 -15.66 5.62
N ILE A 52 -14.49 -15.31 5.17
CA ILE A 52 -13.78 -14.09 5.59
C ILE A 52 -14.34 -12.93 4.77
N ARG A 53 -15.39 -12.26 5.27
CA ARG A 53 -16.08 -11.15 4.58
C ARG A 53 -15.53 -9.77 4.98
N ASP A 54 -14.92 -9.68 6.16
CA ASP A 54 -14.47 -8.41 6.77
C ASP A 54 -13.09 -7.95 6.26
N ALA A 55 -12.45 -8.71 5.36
CA ALA A 55 -11.16 -8.36 4.79
C ALA A 55 -11.28 -8.00 3.32
N LYS A 56 -10.71 -6.86 2.94
CA LYS A 56 -10.56 -6.42 1.56
C LYS A 56 -9.12 -6.65 1.12
N PHE A 57 -8.88 -7.67 0.30
CA PHE A 57 -7.56 -7.93 -0.29
C PHE A 57 -7.33 -6.97 -1.45
N VAL A 58 -6.27 -6.17 -1.35
CA VAL A 58 -6.00 -5.03 -2.25
C VAL A 58 -4.97 -5.40 -3.30
N LYS A 59 -3.85 -5.99 -2.87
CA LYS A 59 -2.72 -6.32 -3.73
C LYS A 59 -2.02 -7.59 -3.26
N ALA A 60 -1.45 -8.35 -4.18
CA ALA A 60 -0.47 -9.38 -3.94
C ALA A 60 0.88 -8.91 -4.51
N GLU A 61 1.97 -9.24 -3.85
CA GLU A 61 3.32 -8.89 -4.28
C GLU A 61 4.26 -10.08 -4.09
N TYR A 62 4.92 -10.51 -5.16
CA TYR A 62 6.01 -11.46 -5.07
C TYR A 62 7.34 -10.75 -4.78
N SER A 63 8.19 -11.38 -3.97
CA SER A 63 9.60 -11.00 -3.94
C SER A 63 10.23 -11.29 -5.31
N PHE A 64 11.28 -10.53 -5.66
CA PHE A 64 11.91 -10.67 -6.98
C PHE A 64 12.44 -12.09 -7.25
N ASP A 65 12.88 -12.80 -6.21
CA ASP A 65 13.32 -14.20 -6.24
C ASP A 65 12.17 -15.23 -6.19
N GLY A 66 10.93 -14.78 -6.02
CA GLY A 66 9.74 -15.62 -5.92
C GLY A 66 9.59 -16.41 -4.63
N SER A 67 10.46 -16.20 -3.63
CA SER A 67 10.48 -16.96 -2.37
C SER A 67 9.37 -16.53 -1.39
N TRP A 68 8.88 -15.32 -1.53
CA TRP A 68 7.84 -14.73 -0.69
C TRP A 68 6.68 -14.20 -1.52
N LEU A 69 5.47 -14.37 -0.99
CA LEU A 69 4.25 -13.80 -1.54
C LEU A 69 3.53 -13.04 -0.42
N THR A 70 3.45 -11.73 -0.54
CA THR A 70 2.81 -10.86 0.44
C THR A 70 1.43 -10.42 -0.07
N PHE A 71 0.38 -10.65 0.73
CA PHE A 71 -0.95 -10.13 0.46
C PHE A 71 -1.25 -8.93 1.34
N HIS A 72 -1.54 -7.79 0.71
CA HIS A 72 -1.96 -6.59 1.39
C HIS A 72 -3.48 -6.59 1.54
N TYR A 73 -3.95 -6.49 2.77
CA TYR A 73 -5.39 -6.45 3.06
C TYR A 73 -5.74 -5.33 4.03
N ALA A 74 -6.97 -4.85 3.95
CA ALA A 74 -7.54 -3.89 4.87
C ALA A 74 -8.78 -4.51 5.54
N THR A 75 -8.95 -4.24 6.83
CA THR A 75 -10.12 -4.64 7.61
C THR A 75 -10.42 -3.62 8.70
N GLU A 76 -11.69 -3.48 9.04
CA GLU A 76 -12.11 -2.72 10.22
C GLU A 76 -12.03 -3.56 11.49
N ASN A 77 -12.11 -4.89 11.33
CA ASN A 77 -12.04 -5.84 12.44
C ASN A 77 -10.59 -6.20 12.78
N LYS A 78 -10.02 -5.54 13.78
CA LYS A 78 -8.64 -5.76 14.25
C LYS A 78 -8.38 -7.17 14.80
N LYS A 79 -9.43 -7.94 15.12
CA LYS A 79 -9.34 -9.31 15.65
C LYS A 79 -9.53 -10.38 14.59
N LEU A 80 -9.55 -9.98 13.30
CA LEU A 80 -9.74 -10.93 12.22
C LEU A 80 -8.54 -11.89 12.13
N ASP A 81 -8.83 -13.18 12.25
CA ASP A 81 -7.82 -14.23 12.09
C ASP A 81 -7.72 -14.65 10.61
N VAL A 82 -6.59 -14.38 10.02
CA VAL A 82 -6.26 -14.75 8.63
C VAL A 82 -5.27 -15.94 8.55
N SER A 83 -4.87 -16.52 9.68
CA SER A 83 -3.85 -17.56 9.75
C SER A 83 -4.23 -18.79 8.93
N ARG A 84 -5.49 -19.20 8.98
CA ARG A 84 -6.01 -20.34 8.21
C ARG A 84 -5.95 -20.09 6.70
N LEU A 85 -6.26 -18.87 6.27
CA LEU A 85 -6.15 -18.45 4.87
C LEU A 85 -4.68 -18.45 4.43
N GLN A 86 -3.79 -17.88 5.26
CA GLN A 86 -2.34 -17.85 5.01
C GLN A 86 -1.76 -19.25 4.80
N GLN A 87 -2.10 -20.20 5.66
CA GLN A 87 -1.65 -21.61 5.53
C GLN A 87 -2.16 -22.25 4.26
N THR A 88 -3.43 -22.03 3.91
CA THR A 88 -4.05 -22.57 2.70
C THR A 88 -3.35 -22.06 1.45
N LEU A 89 -3.11 -20.76 1.38
CA LEU A 89 -2.40 -20.11 0.26
C LEU A 89 -0.93 -20.54 0.19
N GLY A 90 -0.26 -20.70 1.34
CA GLY A 90 1.12 -21.20 1.38
C GLY A 90 1.27 -22.60 0.78
N ARG A 91 0.30 -23.49 1.04
CA ARG A 91 0.27 -24.83 0.42
C ARG A 91 -0.04 -24.77 -1.07
N GLN A 92 -0.94 -23.87 -1.49
CA GLN A 92 -1.34 -23.73 -2.90
C GLN A 92 -0.19 -23.18 -3.76
N PHE A 93 0.46 -22.11 -3.30
CA PHE A 93 1.52 -21.43 -4.07
C PHE A 93 2.92 -22.01 -3.83
N ARG A 94 3.09 -22.91 -2.85
CA ARG A 94 4.38 -23.51 -2.45
C ARG A 94 5.45 -22.47 -2.14
N THR A 95 5.03 -21.31 -1.64
CA THR A 95 5.88 -20.17 -1.26
C THR A 95 5.55 -19.73 0.15
N LYS A 96 6.45 -18.99 0.78
CA LYS A 96 6.15 -18.36 2.06
C LYS A 96 5.15 -17.23 1.85
N VAL A 97 3.96 -17.36 2.45
CA VAL A 97 2.90 -16.36 2.36
C VAL A 97 2.90 -15.48 3.60
N GLU A 98 2.88 -14.17 3.39
CA GLU A 98 2.71 -13.17 4.44
C GLU A 98 1.39 -12.41 4.23
N MET A 99 0.64 -12.19 5.33
CA MET A 99 -0.56 -11.38 5.34
C MET A 99 -0.27 -10.06 6.01
N ARG A 100 -0.32 -8.95 5.24
CA ARG A 100 0.02 -7.62 5.73
C ARG A 100 -1.21 -6.73 5.82
N LEU A 101 -1.57 -6.37 7.07
CA LEU A 101 -2.63 -5.41 7.31
C LEU A 101 -2.15 -4.00 6.93
N ILE A 102 -2.92 -3.30 6.10
CA ILE A 102 -2.62 -1.95 5.65
C ILE A 102 -3.73 -0.97 6.05
N GLY A 103 -3.35 0.29 6.24
CA GLY A 103 -4.28 1.36 6.58
C GLY A 103 -5.08 1.87 5.38
N PRO A 104 -6.19 2.60 5.61
CA PRO A 104 -7.03 3.13 4.52
C PRO A 104 -6.27 4.05 3.55
N ARG A 105 -5.27 4.80 4.02
CA ARG A 105 -4.44 5.65 3.16
C ARG A 105 -3.51 4.84 2.28
N ASP A 106 -2.96 3.72 2.79
CA ASP A 106 -2.12 2.82 2.01
C ASP A 106 -2.94 2.10 0.95
N VAL A 107 -4.20 1.73 1.27
CA VAL A 107 -5.15 1.22 0.27
C VAL A 107 -5.34 2.25 -0.85
N ALA A 108 -5.59 3.51 -0.49
CA ALA A 108 -5.77 4.58 -1.46
C ALA A 108 -4.49 4.83 -2.29
N LYS A 109 -3.31 4.71 -1.67
CA LYS A 109 -2.01 4.82 -2.34
C LYS A 109 -1.83 3.71 -3.38
N ILE A 110 -2.08 2.45 -2.99
CA ILE A 110 -1.93 1.28 -3.87
C ILE A 110 -2.91 1.33 -5.05
N MET A 111 -4.16 1.73 -4.79
CA MET A 111 -5.18 1.82 -5.84
C MET A 111 -4.96 2.98 -6.81
N GLY A 112 -4.17 3.99 -6.42
CA GLY A 112 -3.93 5.16 -7.25
C GLY A 112 -5.20 5.93 -7.59
N GLY A 113 -5.16 6.70 -8.69
CA GLY A 113 -6.28 7.51 -9.19
C GLY A 113 -6.19 8.97 -8.78
N TYR A 114 -7.33 9.69 -8.82
CA TYR A 114 -7.38 11.13 -8.64
C TYR A 114 -7.95 11.51 -7.26
N GLY A 115 -7.52 12.64 -6.75
CA GLY A 115 -8.10 13.28 -5.59
C GLY A 115 -9.38 14.07 -5.93
N ALA A 116 -10.06 14.57 -4.91
CA ALA A 116 -11.22 15.48 -5.11
C ALA A 116 -10.83 16.81 -5.80
N CYS A 117 -9.56 17.17 -5.81
CA CYS A 117 -9.00 18.31 -6.52
C CYS A 117 -8.76 18.07 -8.02
N GLY A 118 -9.03 16.86 -8.54
CA GLY A 118 -8.79 16.48 -9.94
C GLY A 118 -7.33 16.13 -10.27
N ALA A 119 -6.38 16.34 -9.35
CA ALA A 119 -4.98 15.93 -9.52
C ALA A 119 -4.74 14.48 -9.10
N PRO A 120 -3.69 13.80 -9.61
CA PRO A 120 -3.28 12.50 -9.10
C PRO A 120 -3.07 12.55 -7.58
N ARG A 121 -3.42 11.46 -6.88
CA ARG A 121 -3.36 11.43 -5.42
C ARG A 121 -1.95 11.70 -4.91
N CYS A 122 -1.80 12.69 -4.03
CA CYS A 122 -0.52 13.06 -3.43
C CYS A 122 0.21 11.88 -2.79
N CYS A 123 -0.54 10.97 -2.12
CA CYS A 123 0.03 9.78 -1.47
C CYS A 123 0.59 8.75 -2.47
N SER A 124 0.15 8.74 -3.72
CA SER A 124 0.69 7.84 -4.76
C SER A 124 1.79 8.47 -5.59
N THR A 125 1.99 9.78 -5.48
CA THR A 125 3.00 10.53 -6.25
C THR A 125 4.19 10.94 -5.39
N PHE A 126 4.11 12.10 -4.73
CA PHE A 126 5.24 12.72 -4.05
C PHE A 126 5.18 12.68 -2.52
N LEU A 127 3.98 12.60 -1.93
CA LEU A 127 3.81 12.63 -0.48
C LEU A 127 3.88 11.21 0.09
N THR A 128 5.09 10.74 0.39
CA THR A 128 5.33 9.38 0.88
C THR A 128 5.27 9.26 2.40
N GLU A 129 5.62 10.34 3.10
CA GLU A 129 5.62 10.44 4.56
C GLU A 129 4.47 11.32 5.03
N PHE A 130 3.90 11.00 6.18
CA PHE A 130 2.74 11.69 6.72
C PHE A 130 2.98 12.09 8.17
N SER A 131 3.03 13.40 8.38
CA SER A 131 2.92 13.98 9.71
C SER A 131 1.46 13.89 10.23
N PRO A 132 1.23 13.97 11.53
CA PRO A 132 -0.10 14.04 12.11
C PRO A 132 -0.89 15.22 11.53
N ILE A 133 -2.10 14.95 11.01
CA ILE A 133 -2.96 15.97 10.40
C ILE A 133 -4.06 16.34 11.40
N SER A 134 -4.26 17.65 11.61
CA SER A 134 -5.26 18.17 12.54
C SER A 134 -6.28 19.10 11.84
N ILE A 135 -7.46 19.20 12.43
CA ILE A 135 -8.52 20.12 11.97
C ILE A 135 -8.05 21.59 12.12
N ARG A 136 -7.12 21.88 13.03
CA ARG A 136 -6.54 23.24 13.17
C ARG A 136 -5.89 23.73 11.87
N MET A 137 -5.28 22.82 11.11
CA MET A 137 -4.64 23.15 9.84
C MET A 137 -5.67 23.59 8.80
N ALA A 138 -6.84 22.95 8.73
CA ALA A 138 -7.94 23.36 7.87
C ALA A 138 -8.48 24.76 8.27
N LYS A 139 -8.65 25.02 9.58
CA LYS A 139 -9.08 26.33 10.08
C LYS A 139 -8.09 27.44 9.73
N ALA A 140 -6.80 27.20 9.90
CA ALA A 140 -5.74 28.17 9.61
C ALA A 140 -5.69 28.54 8.11
N GLN A 141 -6.06 27.61 7.24
CA GLN A 141 -6.10 27.79 5.79
C GLN A 141 -7.47 28.34 5.30
N GLY A 142 -8.39 28.65 6.20
CA GLY A 142 -9.72 29.17 5.84
C GLY A 142 -10.61 28.16 5.10
N ILE A 143 -10.28 26.85 5.17
CA ILE A 143 -11.04 25.79 4.51
C ILE A 143 -12.30 25.50 5.34
N SER A 144 -13.43 25.34 4.68
CA SER A 144 -14.66 24.90 5.32
C SER A 144 -14.46 23.54 6.02
N LEU A 145 -15.05 23.43 7.21
CA LEU A 145 -14.96 22.20 8.02
C LEU A 145 -15.97 21.13 7.60
N SER A 146 -16.64 21.31 6.45
CA SER A 146 -17.55 20.28 5.95
C SER A 146 -16.76 18.98 5.67
N PRO A 147 -17.30 17.80 6.03
CA PRO A 147 -16.61 16.53 5.80
C PRO A 147 -16.19 16.32 4.34
N GLN A 148 -16.97 16.84 3.40
CA GLN A 148 -16.68 16.72 1.96
C GLN A 148 -15.42 17.48 1.54
N GLU A 149 -15.11 18.59 2.20
CA GLU A 149 -13.96 19.42 1.88
C GLU A 149 -12.68 19.02 2.62
N ILE A 150 -12.78 18.50 3.85
CA ILE A 150 -11.62 18.13 4.66
C ILE A 150 -11.26 16.64 4.56
N THR A 151 -12.16 15.78 4.05
CA THR A 151 -11.90 14.32 3.95
C THR A 151 -11.29 13.96 2.59
N GLY A 152 -10.20 13.22 2.63
CA GLY A 152 -9.57 12.67 1.44
C GLY A 152 -10.26 11.40 0.94
N MET A 153 -9.89 10.94 -0.24
CA MET A 153 -10.42 9.70 -0.85
C MET A 153 -10.17 8.44 -0.02
N CYS A 154 -9.26 8.51 0.94
CA CYS A 154 -8.98 7.43 1.89
C CYS A 154 -9.90 7.45 3.13
N GLY A 155 -10.87 8.36 3.22
CA GLY A 155 -11.74 8.53 4.38
C GLY A 155 -11.11 9.21 5.60
N ARG A 156 -9.83 9.62 5.51
CA ARG A 156 -9.12 10.38 6.55
C ARG A 156 -8.97 11.84 6.13
N LEU A 157 -8.52 12.72 7.04
CA LEU A 157 -8.22 14.11 6.70
C LEU A 157 -7.26 14.19 5.51
N ARG A 158 -7.49 15.15 4.62
CA ARG A 158 -6.66 15.36 3.42
C ARG A 158 -5.21 15.60 3.80
N CYS A 159 -4.29 14.92 3.13
CA CYS A 159 -2.86 15.08 3.37
C CYS A 159 -2.29 16.43 2.88
N CYS A 160 -2.94 17.07 1.92
CA CYS A 160 -2.58 18.42 1.51
C CYS A 160 -2.73 19.46 2.64
N LEU A 161 -3.61 19.24 3.62
CA LEU A 161 -3.75 20.14 4.77
C LEU A 161 -2.46 20.32 5.58
N VAL A 162 -1.63 19.29 5.70
CA VAL A 162 -0.34 19.41 6.37
C VAL A 162 0.74 19.92 5.42
N TYR A 163 0.69 19.50 4.16
CA TYR A 163 1.64 19.91 3.14
C TYR A 163 1.58 21.42 2.82
N GLU A 164 0.37 21.99 2.84
CA GLU A 164 0.14 23.42 2.56
C GLU A 164 0.18 24.29 3.82
N TYR A 165 0.34 23.68 5.01
CA TYR A 165 0.34 24.38 6.30
C TYR A 165 1.68 25.01 6.66
N GLU A 166 2.80 24.55 6.03
CA GLU A 166 4.16 25.02 6.32
C GLU A 166 4.45 26.43 5.81
#